data_7ccd81a41f98b6308d8e33c21b11aee1
#
_entry.id   7ccd81a41f98b6308d8e33c21b11aee1
#
_cell.length_a   1.000
_cell.length_b   1.000
_cell.length_c   1.000
_cell.angle_alpha   90.00
_cell.angle_beta   90.00
_cell.angle_gamma   90.00
#
_symmetry.space_group_name_H-M   'P 1'
#
loop_
_entity.id
_entity.type
_entity.pdbx_description
1 polymer ?
#
loop_
_entity_poly.entity_id
_entity_poly.type
_entity_poly.pdbx_seq_one_letter_code
_entity_poly.pdbx_strand_id
1 'polypeptide(L)'
;MKYVALKDVCKINMGQSPDSSSYNENGEGIPFFQGNADFGERYPVTRVWCNAPTKIAQSEDILISVRAPIGALNYAKEKCCIGRGLAAITPDKSKVSLEFVYWFLKGKNAELKSKGTGSTFKAI
;
A
#
# COMPACT_ATOMS: atom_id res chain seq x y z
N MET A 1 -19.18 -2.71 -22.35
CA MET A 1 -18.18 -2.29 -21.37
C MET A 1 -17.04 -3.28 -21.28
N LYS A 2 -15.85 -2.77 -21.28
CA LYS A 2 -14.68 -3.63 -21.27
C LYS A 2 -14.11 -3.69 -19.87
N TYR A 3 -13.94 -4.90 -19.33
CA TYR A 3 -13.34 -5.09 -18.03
C TYR A 3 -11.84 -5.26 -18.16
N VAL A 4 -11.10 -4.59 -17.30
CA VAL A 4 -9.65 -4.67 -17.25
C VAL A 4 -9.26 -5.02 -15.82
N ALA A 5 -8.44 -6.05 -15.65
CA ALA A 5 -7.97 -6.41 -14.33
C ALA A 5 -7.02 -5.32 -13.80
N LEU A 6 -7.07 -5.06 -12.51
CA LEU A 6 -6.21 -4.05 -11.90
C LEU A 6 -4.73 -4.32 -12.20
N LYS A 7 -4.32 -5.59 -12.17
CA LYS A 7 -2.94 -5.98 -12.45
C LYS A 7 -2.49 -5.65 -13.88
N ASP A 8 -3.43 -5.42 -14.80
CA ASP A 8 -3.11 -5.09 -16.19
C ASP A 8 -2.83 -3.59 -16.38
N VAL A 9 -3.28 -2.76 -15.45
CA VAL A 9 -3.11 -1.30 -15.52
C VAL A 9 -2.33 -0.75 -14.34
N CYS A 10 -1.94 -1.61 -13.40
CA CYS A 10 -1.19 -1.21 -12.21
C CYS A 10 -0.14 -2.25 -11.88
N LYS A 11 0.97 -1.79 -11.31
CA LYS A 11 1.95 -2.67 -10.72
C LYS A 11 1.57 -2.85 -9.25
N ILE A 12 1.51 -4.09 -8.78
CA ILE A 12 1.18 -4.41 -7.40
C ILE A 12 2.42 -4.97 -6.72
N ASN A 13 2.85 -4.31 -5.65
CA ASN A 13 4.05 -4.65 -4.91
C ASN A 13 3.65 -5.02 -3.48
N MET A 14 3.65 -6.32 -3.17
CA MET A 14 3.31 -6.80 -1.83
C MET A 14 4.44 -6.48 -0.86
N GLY A 15 4.08 -5.93 0.30
CA GLY A 15 5.07 -5.58 1.29
C GLY A 15 5.73 -6.79 1.94
N GLN A 16 6.93 -6.56 2.46
CA GLN A 16 7.70 -7.57 3.18
C GLN A 16 8.46 -6.86 4.28
N SER A 17 8.23 -7.26 5.52
CA SER A 17 8.90 -6.62 6.64
C SER A 17 10.39 -6.92 6.64
N PRO A 18 11.24 -5.89 6.75
CA PRO A 18 12.67 -6.10 6.86
C PRO A 18 13.04 -6.64 8.24
N ASP A 19 14.30 -7.01 8.41
CA ASP A 19 14.80 -7.45 9.71
C ASP A 19 14.60 -6.33 10.73
N SER A 20 14.09 -6.68 11.90
CA SER A 20 13.80 -5.70 12.95
C SER A 20 15.03 -4.96 13.45
N SER A 21 16.21 -5.54 13.26
CA SER A 21 17.47 -4.87 13.62
C SER A 21 17.71 -3.61 12.78
N SER A 22 17.02 -3.47 11.65
CA SER A 22 17.16 -2.29 10.79
C SER A 22 16.19 -1.16 11.17
N TYR A 23 15.28 -1.40 12.12
CA TYR A 23 14.31 -0.38 12.55
C TYR A 23 14.96 0.63 13.49
N ASN A 24 14.58 1.89 13.34
CA ASN A 24 15.06 2.96 14.24
C ASN A 24 14.03 4.09 14.31
N GLU A 25 14.20 4.93 15.30
CA GLU A 25 13.36 6.11 15.50
C GLU A 25 14.15 7.40 15.28
N ASN A 26 15.35 7.27 14.70
CA ASN A 26 16.30 8.36 14.55
C ASN A 26 16.32 8.97 13.15
N GLY A 27 15.49 8.48 12.24
CA GLY A 27 15.45 8.98 10.88
C GLY A 27 16.52 8.38 9.96
N GLU A 28 17.08 7.24 10.33
CA GLU A 28 18.10 6.58 9.54
C GLU A 28 17.47 5.68 8.49
N GLY A 29 17.66 6.02 7.23
CA GLY A 29 17.09 5.27 6.12
C GLY A 29 15.82 5.92 5.62
N ILE A 30 14.84 5.09 5.23
CA ILE A 30 13.56 5.57 4.71
C ILE A 30 12.43 5.25 5.69
N PRO A 31 11.30 5.98 5.63
CA PRO A 31 10.14 5.65 6.47
C PRO A 31 9.72 4.20 6.28
N PHE A 32 9.30 3.56 7.36
CA PHE A 32 8.80 2.19 7.33
C PHE A 32 7.38 2.15 7.88
N PHE A 33 6.48 1.54 7.12
CA PHE A 33 5.08 1.38 7.50
C PHE A 33 4.72 -0.10 7.48
N GLN A 34 4.21 -0.58 8.60
CA GLN A 34 3.90 -2.00 8.80
C GLN A 34 2.50 -2.35 8.32
N GLY A 35 1.53 -1.47 8.57
CA GLY A 35 0.13 -1.70 8.27
C GLY A 35 -0.69 -0.44 8.40
N ASN A 36 -2.02 -0.60 8.39
CA ASN A 36 -2.94 0.53 8.41
C ASN A 36 -2.89 1.36 9.70
N ALA A 37 -2.30 0.84 10.76
CA ALA A 37 -2.14 1.61 12.00
C ALA A 37 -1.29 2.86 11.78
N ASP A 38 -0.46 2.86 10.75
CA ASP A 38 0.37 4.00 10.40
C ASP A 38 -0.33 5.01 9.51
N PHE A 39 -1.51 4.68 8.99
CA PHE A 39 -2.22 5.53 8.05
C PHE A 39 -2.73 6.81 8.71
N GLY A 40 -2.56 7.92 7.99
CA GLY A 40 -3.13 9.19 8.36
C GLY A 40 -4.32 9.52 7.45
N GLU A 41 -4.65 10.79 7.36
CA GLU A 41 -5.78 11.24 6.56
C GLU A 41 -5.55 10.97 5.07
N ARG A 42 -4.39 11.30 4.56
CA ARG A 42 -4.01 11.07 3.17
C ARG A 42 -2.69 10.31 3.06
N TYR A 43 -1.76 10.61 3.95
CA TYR A 43 -0.43 10.02 3.99
C TYR A 43 -0.16 9.37 5.33
N PRO A 44 0.64 8.30 5.36
CA PRO A 44 1.00 7.70 6.64
C PRO A 44 1.80 8.66 7.51
N VAL A 45 1.71 8.45 8.82
CA VAL A 45 2.50 9.20 9.79
C VAL A 45 3.77 8.43 10.07
N THR A 46 4.92 9.05 9.83
CA THR A 46 6.21 8.39 10.01
C THR A 46 6.61 8.39 11.48
N ARG A 47 6.80 7.20 12.04
CA ARG A 47 7.28 7.00 13.41
C ARG A 47 8.51 6.14 13.48
N VAL A 48 8.70 5.29 12.46
CA VAL A 48 9.81 4.33 12.39
C VAL A 48 10.44 4.43 11.02
N TRP A 49 11.75 4.33 10.99
CA TRP A 49 12.56 4.30 9.77
C TRP A 49 13.24 2.96 9.65
N CYS A 50 13.70 2.64 8.46
CA CYS A 50 14.40 1.38 8.17
C CYS A 50 15.63 1.69 7.32
N ASN A 51 16.79 1.22 7.77
CA ASN A 51 18.04 1.43 7.03
C ASN A 51 18.42 0.28 6.11
N ALA A 52 17.61 -0.79 6.06
CA ALA A 52 17.82 -1.93 5.17
C ALA A 52 16.47 -2.39 4.60
N PRO A 53 15.82 -1.56 3.76
CA PRO A 53 14.47 -1.86 3.27
C PRO A 53 14.45 -3.06 2.33
N THR A 54 13.32 -3.78 2.37
CA THR A 54 13.08 -4.97 1.54
C THR A 54 12.18 -4.65 0.35
N LYS A 55 11.01 -4.07 0.62
CA LYS A 55 10.06 -3.68 -0.42
C LYS A 55 9.80 -2.19 -0.32
N ILE A 56 9.95 -1.50 -1.42
CA ILE A 56 9.92 -0.05 -1.46
C ILE A 56 8.74 0.42 -2.30
N ALA A 57 7.89 1.28 -1.70
CA ALA A 57 6.88 2.02 -2.43
C ALA A 57 7.47 3.34 -2.88
N GLN A 58 7.08 3.78 -4.05
CA GLN A 58 7.51 5.06 -4.59
C GLN A 58 6.53 6.17 -4.20
N SER A 59 6.99 7.41 -4.27
CA SER A 59 6.13 8.56 -4.03
C SER A 59 4.90 8.48 -4.92
N GLU A 60 3.73 8.78 -4.37
CA GLU A 60 2.43 8.77 -5.03
C GLU A 60 1.85 7.38 -5.29
N ASP A 61 2.53 6.30 -4.89
CA ASP A 61 1.91 4.98 -4.91
C ASP A 61 0.72 4.96 -3.97
N ILE A 62 -0.28 4.13 -4.30
CA ILE A 62 -1.41 3.89 -3.40
C ILE A 62 -1.00 2.77 -2.45
N LEU A 63 -1.13 3.03 -1.16
CA LEU A 63 -0.89 2.04 -0.12
C LEU A 63 -2.23 1.45 0.29
N ILE A 64 -2.31 0.13 0.33
CA ILE A 64 -3.53 -0.56 0.73
C ILE A 64 -3.22 -1.61 1.79
N SER A 65 -4.05 -1.67 2.83
CA SER A 65 -3.89 -2.69 3.86
C SER A 65 -4.36 -4.03 3.32
N VAL A 66 -3.53 -5.06 3.53
CA VAL A 66 -3.82 -6.43 3.08
C VAL A 66 -4.07 -7.36 4.25
N ARG A 67 -4.05 -6.83 5.47
CA ARG A 67 -4.42 -7.54 6.70
C ARG A 67 -5.53 -6.77 7.39
N ALA A 68 -6.28 -7.45 8.23
CA ALA A 68 -7.46 -6.87 8.87
C ALA A 68 -7.15 -5.55 9.60
N PRO A 69 -7.91 -4.48 9.37
CA PRO A 69 -8.98 -4.37 8.38
C PRO A 69 -8.41 -4.23 6.96
N ILE A 70 -8.89 -5.08 6.04
CA ILE A 70 -8.40 -5.09 4.67
C ILE A 70 -9.01 -3.93 3.90
N GLY A 71 -8.22 -3.29 3.05
CA GLY A 71 -8.72 -2.29 2.12
C GLY A 71 -8.59 -0.84 2.56
N ALA A 72 -7.97 -0.56 3.72
CA ALA A 72 -7.69 0.82 4.09
C ALA A 72 -6.66 1.41 3.13
N LEU A 73 -6.84 2.67 2.75
CA LEU A 73 -6.06 3.31 1.70
C LEU A 73 -5.36 4.57 2.19
N ASN A 74 -4.14 4.76 1.71
CA ASN A 74 -3.38 6.01 1.84
C ASN A 74 -2.54 6.17 0.58
N TYR A 75 -1.91 7.32 0.43
CA TYR A 75 -0.89 7.54 -0.59
C TYR A 75 0.48 7.55 0.06
N ALA A 76 1.48 7.08 -0.65
CA ALA A 76 2.86 7.24 -0.22
C ALA A 76 3.29 8.68 -0.49
N LYS A 77 3.65 9.42 0.54
CA LYS A 77 4.12 10.79 0.39
C LYS A 77 5.50 10.83 -0.24
N GLU A 78 6.32 9.86 0.14
CA GLU A 78 7.69 9.75 -0.32
C GLU A 78 8.07 8.28 -0.41
N LYS A 79 9.24 8.00 -0.97
CA LYS A 79 9.77 6.65 -1.01
C LYS A 79 9.81 6.06 0.40
N CYS A 80 9.25 4.88 0.57
CA CYS A 80 9.13 4.25 1.89
C CYS A 80 9.19 2.73 1.78
N CYS A 81 9.53 2.09 2.89
CA CYS A 81 9.51 0.64 3.00
C CYS A 81 8.13 0.21 3.49
N ILE A 82 7.57 -0.84 2.89
CA ILE A 82 6.27 -1.36 3.28
C ILE A 82 6.39 -2.78 3.81
N GLY A 83 5.79 -3.01 4.97
CA GLY A 83 5.79 -4.29 5.64
C GLY A 83 4.68 -5.22 5.20
N ARG A 84 4.55 -6.35 5.87
CA ARG A 84 3.63 -7.43 5.49
C ARG A 84 2.15 -7.06 5.52
N GLY A 85 1.79 -6.00 6.24
CA GLY A 85 0.41 -5.56 6.32
C GLY A 85 -0.04 -4.67 5.18
N LEU A 86 0.86 -4.32 4.26
CA LEU A 86 0.59 -3.38 3.17
C LEU A 86 1.00 -3.93 1.82
N ALA A 87 0.37 -3.36 0.79
CA ALA A 87 0.83 -3.48 -0.59
C ALA A 87 0.88 -2.07 -1.18
N ALA A 88 1.73 -1.87 -2.17
CA ALA A 88 1.81 -0.62 -2.91
C ALA A 88 1.30 -0.86 -4.32
N ILE A 89 0.45 0.04 -4.79
CA ILE A 89 -0.14 -0.02 -6.12
C ILE A 89 0.34 1.18 -6.91
N THR A 90 1.04 0.90 -8.01
CA THR A 90 1.56 1.93 -8.91
C THR A 90 0.78 1.89 -10.20
N PRO A 91 -0.16 2.82 -10.43
CA PRO A 91 -0.91 2.86 -11.68
C PRO A 91 0.00 3.15 -12.87
N ASP A 92 -0.29 2.51 -13.99
CA ASP A 92 0.33 2.88 -15.25
C ASP A 92 -0.42 4.11 -15.77
N LYS A 93 0.19 5.27 -15.61
CA LYS A 93 -0.44 6.55 -15.91
C LYS A 93 -0.79 6.74 -17.38
N SER A 94 -0.24 5.92 -18.26
CA SER A 94 -0.61 5.91 -19.67
C SER A 94 -1.95 5.22 -19.90
N LYS A 95 -2.45 4.46 -18.91
CA LYS A 95 -3.68 3.70 -19.01
C LYS A 95 -4.77 4.17 -18.06
N VAL A 96 -4.39 4.55 -16.84
CA VAL A 96 -5.34 5.00 -15.81
C VAL A 96 -4.73 6.11 -14.99
N SER A 97 -5.57 6.95 -14.38
CA SER A 97 -5.08 7.97 -13.48
C SER A 97 -4.96 7.41 -12.06
N LEU A 98 -4.08 8.01 -11.27
CA LEU A 98 -3.89 7.68 -9.87
C LEU A 98 -5.21 7.84 -9.10
N GLU A 99 -5.89 8.95 -9.33
CA GLU A 99 -7.14 9.28 -8.65
C GLU A 99 -8.24 8.28 -8.97
N PHE A 100 -8.32 7.85 -10.24
CA PHE A 100 -9.32 6.86 -10.64
C PHE A 100 -9.11 5.55 -9.90
N VAL A 101 -7.86 5.07 -9.85
CA VAL A 101 -7.55 3.80 -9.17
C VAL A 101 -7.87 3.91 -7.68
N TYR A 102 -7.53 5.04 -7.06
CA TYR A 102 -7.82 5.26 -5.64
C TYR A 102 -9.31 5.19 -5.35
N TRP A 103 -10.11 5.91 -6.15
CA TRP A 103 -11.56 5.92 -5.97
C TRP A 103 -12.19 4.55 -6.27
N PHE A 104 -11.65 3.85 -7.28
CA PHE A 104 -12.09 2.50 -7.59
C PHE A 104 -11.87 1.57 -6.39
N LEU A 105 -10.68 1.60 -5.81
CA LEU A 105 -10.36 0.77 -4.65
C LEU A 105 -11.19 1.16 -3.44
N LYS A 106 -11.43 2.43 -3.26
CA LYS A 106 -12.27 2.91 -2.16
C LYS A 106 -13.70 2.40 -2.30
N GLY A 107 -14.22 2.37 -3.52
CA GLY A 107 -15.53 1.80 -3.80
C GLY A 107 -15.60 0.29 -3.56
N LYS A 108 -14.49 -0.41 -3.72
CA LYS A 108 -14.40 -1.84 -3.46
C LYS A 108 -14.17 -2.17 -2.00
N ASN A 109 -13.90 -1.18 -1.16
CA ASN A 109 -13.54 -1.39 0.23
C ASN A 109 -14.60 -2.19 1.00
N ALA A 110 -15.88 -1.86 0.83
CA ALA A 110 -16.96 -2.57 1.50
C ALA A 110 -17.03 -4.04 1.06
N GLU A 111 -16.81 -4.28 -0.24
CA GLU A 111 -16.79 -5.64 -0.79
C GLU A 111 -15.62 -6.44 -0.22
N LEU A 112 -14.43 -5.83 -0.16
CA LEU A 112 -13.25 -6.46 0.42
C LEU A 112 -13.48 -6.82 1.88
N LYS A 113 -14.08 -5.91 2.63
CA LYS A 113 -14.37 -6.15 4.05
C LYS A 113 -15.40 -7.26 4.25
N SER A 114 -16.41 -7.33 3.40
CA SER A 114 -17.45 -8.33 3.54
C SER A 114 -16.92 -9.75 3.31
N LYS A 115 -15.90 -9.90 2.48
CA LYS A 115 -15.27 -11.20 2.24
C LYS A 115 -14.27 -11.57 3.33
N GLY A 116 -13.73 -10.57 4.01
CA GLY A 116 -13.04 -10.72 5.29
C GLY A 116 -11.73 -11.48 5.33
N THR A 117 -11.16 -11.92 4.23
CA THR A 117 -9.94 -12.71 4.25
C THR A 117 -8.89 -12.16 3.28
N GLY A 118 -7.65 -12.57 3.49
CA GLY A 118 -6.55 -12.17 2.64
C GLY A 118 -6.68 -12.60 1.19
N SER A 119 -7.43 -13.67 0.93
CA SER A 119 -7.66 -14.13 -0.44
C SER A 119 -8.48 -13.13 -1.25
N THR A 120 -9.21 -12.26 -0.58
CA THR A 120 -10.03 -11.23 -1.22
C THR A 120 -9.18 -10.28 -2.07
N PHE A 121 -7.95 -10.02 -1.65
CA PHE A 121 -7.06 -9.14 -2.39
C PHE A 121 -6.80 -9.65 -3.80
N LYS A 122 -6.80 -10.95 -4.00
CA LYS A 122 -6.57 -11.55 -5.32
C LYS A 122 -7.70 -11.28 -6.30
N ALA A 123 -8.88 -10.90 -5.81
CA ALA A 123 -10.03 -10.60 -6.66
C ALA A 123 -9.95 -9.20 -7.27
N ILE A 124 -9.05 -8.38 -6.78
CA ILE A 124 -8.83 -7.06 -7.33
C ILE A 124 -8.01 -7.17 -8.61
#